data_8ed4b29c3195ab880ad1b1e8b9542ba1
#
_entry.id   8ed4b29c3195ab880ad1b1e8b9542ba1
#
_cell.length_a   1.000
_cell.length_b   1.000
_cell.length_c   1.000
_cell.angle_alpha   90.00
_cell.angle_beta   90.00
_cell.angle_gamma   90.00
#
_symmetry.space_group_name_H-M   'P 1'
#
loop_
_entity.id
_entity.type
_entity.pdbx_description
1 polymer ?
#
loop_
_entity_poly.entity_id
_entity_poly.type
_entity_poly.pdbx_seq_one_letter_code
_entity_poly.pdbx_strand_id
1 'polypeptide(L)'
;MTSRPLSGCPPVIPSHAESFGPFGCDARNAAVARQRQGAGGLHGQAESQQQLGRRRLLSSLLLGGSIVPVAAGLLRVPEARAAQQPAQGTVQGAAQGGGTPTTGVNGDQGYESAGSFEIVADFYGPGPSGVVVTEEGRIFVGFPRHAVNHKGATLGELVQGRVVPWPTAALSLPSSAAPADRLMSIHGMTMDTQGRIWAIDDGKLAGQPLQPGAAKLVCFEPSTGRLVHKIVLKAPALLPDSHMNDLRVDLTHGQAGTAYVTDSSFGHSPALVVVDIASGQQRRVLATHPSTQAEPGFMAVVEGVPLVYTPGKPPRFVVGGADGITLSPKSDRLFYAPLTSRRLYSLPTALLADPTVTDAALAAAVKDEGEKGTADGLATDAQGRIYTTNFEQDSILRRNTDGFFDLMVHDPRVLSPDGIFCTKTHVYCTLGQWNRLASFNGGQDKRKPPYHLIRFPIEPVATYNAEEKI
;
A
#
# COMPACT_ATOMS: atom_id res chain seq x y z
N MET A 1 -35.77 62.45 -29.41
CA MET A 1 -34.55 63.27 -29.45
C MET A 1 -33.41 62.36 -29.10
N THR A 2 -32.73 61.85 -30.11
CA THR A 2 -31.31 62.00 -30.42
C THR A 2 -30.37 61.36 -29.37
N SER A 3 -29.46 60.48 -29.63
CA SER A 3 -28.75 60.08 -30.84
C SER A 3 -27.85 58.86 -30.49
N ARG A 4 -27.72 57.92 -31.40
CA ARG A 4 -26.56 56.99 -31.52
C ARG A 4 -25.35 57.83 -32.04
N PRO A 5 -24.07 57.32 -31.96
CA PRO A 5 -23.60 56.17 -32.72
C PRO A 5 -22.39 55.37 -32.13
N LEU A 6 -22.19 54.18 -32.71
CA LEU A 6 -21.07 53.55 -33.45
C LEU A 6 -19.87 52.99 -32.69
N SER A 7 -19.72 51.71 -32.74
CA SER A 7 -18.84 50.84 -33.57
C SER A 7 -17.45 50.56 -32.96
N GLY A 8 -17.14 49.31 -32.78
CA GLY A 8 -15.77 48.81 -32.54
C GLY A 8 -15.72 47.29 -32.70
N CYS A 9 -15.11 46.84 -33.79
CA CYS A 9 -14.86 45.47 -34.18
C CYS A 9 -13.98 44.70 -33.18
N PRO A 10 -14.07 43.37 -33.13
CA PRO A 10 -13.24 42.51 -32.32
C PRO A 10 -11.88 42.24 -32.99
N PRO A 11 -10.82 41.96 -32.22
CA PRO A 11 -9.55 41.52 -32.78
C PRO A 11 -9.50 40.04 -33.05
N VAL A 12 -8.83 39.71 -34.11
CA VAL A 12 -8.52 38.44 -34.73
C VAL A 12 -7.62 37.59 -33.84
N ILE A 13 -7.92 36.30 -33.74
CA ILE A 13 -7.09 35.25 -33.13
C ILE A 13 -6.11 34.71 -34.17
N PRO A 14 -4.81 34.60 -33.90
CA PRO A 14 -3.94 33.75 -34.68
C PRO A 14 -3.86 32.36 -34.07
N SER A 15 -4.14 31.36 -34.88
CA SER A 15 -3.84 29.97 -34.68
C SER A 15 -2.34 29.69 -34.77
N HIS A 16 -1.71 29.15 -33.75
CA HIS A 16 -0.49 28.37 -33.91
C HIS A 16 -0.55 27.14 -33.04
N ALA A 17 -0.58 26.00 -33.72
CA ALA A 17 -0.28 24.69 -33.19
C ALA A 17 1.24 24.57 -33.05
N GLU A 18 1.73 24.28 -31.85
CA GLU A 18 3.08 23.80 -31.67
C GLU A 18 3.05 22.57 -30.74
N SER A 19 3.57 21.52 -31.33
CA SER A 19 3.83 20.20 -30.76
C SER A 19 4.93 20.26 -29.70
N PHE A 20 4.69 19.76 -28.51
CA PHE A 20 5.74 19.51 -27.51
C PHE A 20 6.26 18.07 -27.63
N GLY A 21 7.53 17.96 -28.04
CA GLY A 21 8.32 16.74 -28.01
C GLY A 21 8.98 16.53 -26.62
N PRO A 22 9.61 15.38 -26.40
CA PRO A 22 9.97 14.87 -25.07
C PRO A 22 11.27 15.46 -24.54
N PHE A 23 11.32 15.70 -23.23
CA PHE A 23 12.52 16.10 -22.50
C PHE A 23 13.55 14.99 -22.48
N GLY A 24 14.70 15.25 -23.13
CA GLY A 24 15.91 14.44 -23.02
C GLY A 24 16.81 14.97 -21.90
N CYS A 25 17.34 14.06 -21.10
CA CYS A 25 18.45 14.31 -20.19
C CYS A 25 19.75 14.42 -20.99
N ASP A 26 20.48 15.51 -20.83
CA ASP A 26 21.88 15.55 -21.20
C ASP A 26 22.71 16.16 -20.06
N ALA A 27 23.66 15.34 -19.59
CA ALA A 27 24.72 15.75 -18.70
C ALA A 27 25.95 16.07 -19.53
N ARG A 28 26.46 17.31 -19.44
CA ARG A 28 27.90 17.59 -19.70
C ARG A 28 28.34 18.96 -19.19
N ASN A 29 29.34 18.90 -18.31
CA ASN A 29 30.54 19.76 -18.20
C ASN A 29 30.46 21.29 -18.34
N ALA A 30 30.92 21.98 -17.33
CA ALA A 30 31.82 23.10 -17.52
C ALA A 30 32.79 23.23 -16.34
N ALA A 31 34.03 23.17 -16.67
CA ALA A 31 35.19 23.48 -15.81
C ALA A 31 35.61 24.94 -15.98
N VAL A 32 36.34 25.44 -14.99
CA VAL A 32 37.38 26.50 -15.05
C VAL A 32 36.94 27.95 -14.96
N ALA A 33 37.32 28.60 -13.87
CA ALA A 33 38.24 29.80 -13.94
C ALA A 33 38.84 30.08 -12.55
N ARG A 34 40.16 30.17 -12.55
CA ARG A 34 41.08 30.59 -11.44
C ARG A 34 41.16 32.13 -11.34
N GLN A 35 41.45 32.60 -10.14
CA GLN A 35 42.50 33.62 -9.82
C GLN A 35 42.47 33.86 -8.29
N ARG A 36 43.51 33.50 -7.55
CA ARG A 36 44.79 34.18 -7.18
C ARG A 36 44.57 35.46 -6.34
N GLN A 37 44.97 35.45 -5.10
CA GLN A 37 46.19 35.93 -4.36
C GLN A 37 45.78 36.13 -2.91
N GLY A 38 46.54 35.97 -1.88
CA GLY A 38 47.94 35.72 -1.62
C GLY A 38 48.21 35.78 -0.12
N ALA A 39 49.22 35.06 0.26
CA ALA A 39 50.28 35.34 1.22
C ALA A 39 50.07 35.32 2.78
N GLY A 40 50.87 34.56 3.41
CA GLY A 40 51.51 34.72 4.73
C GLY A 40 50.97 33.78 5.79
N GLY A 41 51.67 32.94 6.42
CA GLY A 41 53.05 32.64 6.72
C GLY A 41 53.12 31.77 7.96
N LEU A 42 53.90 30.71 7.85
CA LEU A 42 54.90 30.18 8.78
C LEU A 42 54.55 29.39 10.06
N HIS A 43 55.14 28.20 10.10
CA HIS A 43 55.68 27.35 11.21
C HIS A 43 54.64 26.48 11.92
N GLY A 44 54.93 25.22 12.17
CA GLY A 44 56.08 24.33 12.03
C GLY A 44 55.69 22.91 12.37
N GLN A 45 56.33 21.98 11.74
CA GLN A 45 56.93 20.71 12.18
C GLN A 45 56.13 19.83 13.16
N ALA A 46 56.05 18.49 13.08
CA ALA A 46 56.91 17.51 12.40
C ALA A 46 56.22 16.15 12.43
N GLU A 47 56.44 15.34 11.41
CA GLU A 47 56.84 13.92 11.38
C GLU A 47 55.93 12.92 12.14
N SER A 48 55.66 11.70 11.66
CA SER A 48 56.32 10.80 10.72
C SER A 48 55.35 9.67 10.34
N GLN A 49 55.26 9.34 9.12
CA GLN A 49 55.58 8.08 8.42
C GLN A 49 55.42 6.78 9.23
N GLN A 50 54.60 5.86 8.71
CA GLN A 50 55.17 4.65 8.09
C GLN A 50 54.12 3.82 7.34
N GLN A 51 54.54 3.46 6.18
CA GLN A 51 53.95 2.58 5.18
C GLN A 51 54.20 1.10 5.50
N LEU A 52 53.41 0.26 4.80
CA LEU A 52 53.75 -1.04 4.20
C LEU A 52 53.68 -2.31 5.07
N GLY A 53 53.00 -3.28 4.51
CA GLY A 53 53.29 -4.69 4.78
C GLY A 53 52.25 -5.69 4.32
N ARG A 54 52.19 -5.94 3.03
CA ARG A 54 51.69 -7.24 2.51
C ARG A 54 52.62 -8.33 2.95
N ARG A 55 52.13 -9.47 3.47
CA ARG A 55 52.71 -10.79 3.20
C ARG A 55 51.77 -11.92 3.60
N ARG A 56 51.61 -12.84 2.64
CA ARG A 56 51.10 -14.20 2.80
C ARG A 56 51.99 -15.01 3.70
N LEU A 57 51.41 -15.96 4.45
CA LEU A 57 52.13 -17.19 4.83
C LEU A 57 51.10 -18.32 5.02
N LEU A 58 51.26 -19.34 4.19
CA LEU A 58 50.81 -20.71 4.37
C LEU A 58 51.70 -21.38 5.42
N SER A 59 51.16 -22.23 6.28
CA SER A 59 51.80 -23.50 6.67
C SER A 59 50.88 -24.33 7.57
N SER A 60 50.48 -25.40 7.08
CA SER A 60 50.32 -26.78 7.54
C SER A 60 50.60 -27.13 8.99
N LEU A 61 49.71 -27.93 9.58
CA LEU A 61 50.09 -29.05 10.45
C LEU A 61 49.00 -30.12 10.47
N LEU A 62 49.43 -31.29 10.07
CA LEU A 62 48.75 -32.59 10.09
C LEU A 62 48.74 -33.17 11.52
N LEU A 63 47.73 -33.97 11.82
CA LEU A 63 47.65 -35.18 12.65
C LEU A 63 46.20 -35.33 13.10
N GLY A 64 45.47 -36.34 12.94
CA GLY A 64 45.71 -37.76 12.69
C GLY A 64 44.44 -38.49 13.19
N GLY A 65 44.03 -39.48 12.45
CA GLY A 65 43.35 -40.60 13.12
C GLY A 65 41.90 -40.85 12.77
N SER A 66 41.73 -41.96 12.12
CA SER A 66 40.67 -42.98 12.19
C SER A 66 39.58 -42.96 11.10
N ILE A 67 39.86 -43.73 10.08
CA ILE A 67 38.92 -44.20 9.07
C ILE A 67 38.13 -45.37 9.66
N VAL A 68 36.79 -45.25 9.65
CA VAL A 68 35.89 -46.41 9.79
C VAL A 68 35.11 -46.57 8.49
N PRO A 69 35.14 -47.73 7.85
CA PRO A 69 34.38 -47.93 6.61
C PRO A 69 32.93 -48.29 6.96
N VAL A 70 31.99 -47.46 6.47
CA VAL A 70 30.59 -47.80 6.44
C VAL A 70 30.26 -48.50 5.14
N ALA A 71 29.82 -49.74 5.27
CA ALA A 71 29.40 -50.61 4.19
C ALA A 71 28.21 -50.02 3.42
N ALA A 72 28.34 -50.03 2.08
CA ALA A 72 27.25 -49.73 1.17
C ALA A 72 26.21 -50.86 1.20
N GLY A 73 25.07 -50.62 1.82
CA GLY A 73 23.87 -51.43 1.72
C GLY A 73 23.00 -50.98 0.56
N LEU A 74 22.98 -51.78 -0.49
CA LEU A 74 22.05 -51.65 -1.62
C LEU A 74 20.63 -51.92 -1.14
N LEU A 75 19.81 -50.90 -0.98
CA LEU A 75 18.37 -51.00 -0.83
C LEU A 75 17.71 -51.16 -2.20
N ARG A 76 17.19 -52.33 -2.47
CA ARG A 76 16.34 -52.64 -3.62
C ARG A 76 14.98 -51.93 -3.41
N VAL A 77 14.59 -51.15 -4.40
CA VAL A 77 13.23 -50.60 -4.52
C VAL A 77 12.32 -51.70 -5.09
N PRO A 78 11.19 -52.05 -4.49
CA PRO A 78 10.23 -52.96 -5.09
C PRO A 78 9.40 -52.25 -6.17
N GLU A 79 9.34 -52.89 -7.35
CA GLU A 79 8.42 -52.51 -8.44
C GLU A 79 6.96 -52.60 -7.99
N ALA A 80 6.23 -51.49 -8.14
CA ALA A 80 4.79 -51.47 -7.91
C ALA A 80 4.08 -52.11 -9.11
N ARG A 81 3.42 -53.22 -8.86
CA ARG A 81 2.47 -53.86 -9.78
C ARG A 81 1.24 -52.98 -9.99
N ALA A 82 0.90 -52.74 -11.26
CA ALA A 82 -0.34 -52.16 -11.67
C ALA A 82 -1.55 -53.01 -11.16
N ALA A 83 -2.44 -52.38 -10.43
CA ALA A 83 -3.72 -52.93 -10.05
C ALA A 83 -4.80 -52.49 -11.04
N GLN A 84 -5.53 -53.48 -11.52
CA GLN A 84 -6.65 -53.40 -12.47
C GLN A 84 -7.84 -52.68 -11.82
N GLN A 85 -8.52 -51.86 -12.61
CA GLN A 85 -9.81 -51.24 -12.31
C GLN A 85 -10.91 -52.27 -12.17
N PRO A 86 -11.87 -52.12 -11.24
CA PRO A 86 -13.20 -52.69 -11.36
C PRO A 86 -14.24 -51.69 -11.90
N ALA A 87 -15.22 -52.28 -12.53
CA ALA A 87 -16.25 -51.71 -13.36
C ALA A 87 -17.22 -50.74 -12.69
N GLN A 88 -17.82 -49.94 -13.53
CA GLN A 88 -18.93 -48.98 -13.38
C GLN A 88 -20.11 -49.56 -12.57
N GLY A 89 -20.52 -48.78 -11.57
CA GLY A 89 -21.81 -48.91 -10.91
C GLY A 89 -22.51 -47.57 -10.87
N THR A 90 -23.55 -47.41 -11.70
CA THR A 90 -24.48 -46.28 -11.69
C THR A 90 -25.26 -46.23 -10.39
N VAL A 91 -25.18 -45.10 -9.66
CA VAL A 91 -26.18 -44.73 -8.66
C VAL A 91 -26.63 -43.30 -8.94
N GLN A 92 -27.88 -43.15 -9.38
CA GLN A 92 -28.60 -41.88 -9.39
C GLN A 92 -28.98 -41.50 -7.95
N GLY A 93 -28.65 -40.30 -7.54
CA GLY A 93 -29.10 -39.69 -6.28
C GLY A 93 -28.98 -38.19 -6.40
N ALA A 94 -30.10 -37.51 -6.55
CA ALA A 94 -30.20 -36.08 -6.65
C ALA A 94 -29.90 -35.41 -5.29
N ALA A 95 -29.02 -34.41 -5.27
CA ALA A 95 -29.03 -33.34 -4.29
C ALA A 95 -28.63 -32.05 -4.96
N GLN A 96 -29.55 -31.10 -5.00
CA GLN A 96 -29.38 -29.75 -5.46
C GLN A 96 -28.53 -28.96 -4.46
N GLY A 97 -27.49 -28.33 -4.96
CA GLY A 97 -26.65 -27.39 -4.25
C GLY A 97 -25.65 -26.84 -5.27
N GLY A 98 -26.14 -26.02 -6.20
CA GLY A 98 -25.33 -25.53 -7.31
C GLY A 98 -24.41 -24.40 -6.90
N GLY A 99 -23.18 -24.74 -6.53
CA GLY A 99 -22.03 -23.88 -6.69
C GLY A 99 -21.29 -24.32 -7.94
N THR A 100 -21.35 -23.56 -9.01
CA THR A 100 -20.51 -23.79 -10.20
C THR A 100 -19.05 -23.64 -9.78
N PRO A 101 -18.16 -24.63 -9.99
CA PRO A 101 -16.73 -24.44 -9.82
C PRO A 101 -16.29 -23.37 -10.82
N THR A 102 -15.87 -22.21 -10.32
CA THR A 102 -15.22 -21.22 -11.17
C THR A 102 -13.84 -21.79 -11.49
N THR A 103 -13.67 -22.22 -12.73
CA THR A 103 -12.34 -22.55 -13.28
C THR A 103 -11.46 -21.33 -13.13
N GLY A 104 -10.31 -21.50 -12.46
CA GLY A 104 -9.29 -20.47 -12.29
C GLY A 104 -8.90 -19.85 -13.64
N VAL A 105 -8.37 -18.65 -13.61
CA VAL A 105 -8.03 -17.82 -14.78
C VAL A 105 -7.12 -18.54 -15.79
N ASN A 106 -6.46 -19.60 -15.39
CA ASN A 106 -5.56 -20.41 -16.22
C ASN A 106 -5.98 -21.88 -16.39
N GLY A 107 -7.21 -22.24 -16.01
CA GLY A 107 -7.65 -23.64 -16.11
C GLY A 107 -6.88 -24.60 -15.19
N ASP A 108 -6.21 -24.08 -14.18
CA ASP A 108 -5.53 -24.87 -13.17
C ASP A 108 -6.59 -25.58 -12.30
N GLN A 109 -6.63 -26.90 -12.42
CA GLN A 109 -7.57 -27.75 -11.67
C GLN A 109 -7.13 -27.96 -10.20
N GLY A 110 -6.03 -27.33 -9.79
CA GLY A 110 -5.43 -27.47 -8.46
C GLY A 110 -5.61 -26.29 -7.52
N TYR A 111 -6.31 -25.20 -7.94
CA TYR A 111 -6.50 -24.06 -7.05
C TYR A 111 -7.65 -24.33 -6.06
N GLU A 112 -7.30 -24.65 -4.84
CA GLU A 112 -8.26 -24.86 -3.76
C GLU A 112 -8.43 -23.58 -2.93
N SER A 113 -9.68 -23.08 -2.85
CA SER A 113 -10.01 -21.97 -1.98
C SER A 113 -9.96 -22.39 -0.51
N ALA A 114 -9.43 -21.52 0.35
CA ALA A 114 -9.38 -21.72 1.80
C ALA A 114 -10.06 -20.55 2.53
N GLY A 115 -10.72 -20.87 3.64
CA GLY A 115 -11.55 -19.90 4.35
C GLY A 115 -12.87 -19.60 3.64
N SER A 116 -13.68 -18.75 4.25
CA SER A 116 -14.96 -18.32 3.68
C SER A 116 -15.13 -16.82 3.80
N PHE A 117 -15.72 -16.20 2.80
CA PHE A 117 -16.05 -14.78 2.83
C PHE A 117 -17.39 -14.50 2.12
N GLU A 118 -17.97 -13.36 2.42
CA GLU A 118 -19.16 -12.84 1.76
C GLU A 118 -18.80 -11.66 0.86
N ILE A 119 -19.39 -11.58 -0.32
CA ILE A 119 -19.36 -10.37 -1.15
C ILE A 119 -20.43 -9.43 -0.60
N VAL A 120 -19.99 -8.30 -0.04
CA VAL A 120 -20.86 -7.27 0.54
C VAL A 120 -21.39 -6.34 -0.53
N ALA A 121 -20.57 -6.03 -1.54
CA ALA A 121 -20.95 -5.18 -2.66
C ALA A 121 -20.11 -5.47 -3.91
N ASP A 122 -20.73 -5.22 -5.06
CA ASP A 122 -20.14 -5.21 -6.38
C ASP A 122 -20.07 -3.78 -6.92
N PHE A 123 -18.89 -3.38 -7.41
CA PHE A 123 -18.68 -2.07 -8.03
C PHE A 123 -18.39 -2.21 -9.52
N TYR A 124 -19.21 -1.59 -10.36
CA TYR A 124 -19.07 -1.58 -11.82
C TYR A 124 -18.48 -0.28 -12.36
N GLY A 125 -18.23 0.67 -11.46
CA GLY A 125 -17.61 1.97 -11.75
C GLY A 125 -16.11 1.97 -11.47
N PRO A 126 -15.61 2.93 -10.66
CA PRO A 126 -14.19 2.98 -10.26
C PRO A 126 -13.86 1.84 -9.28
N GLY A 127 -12.59 1.42 -9.31
CA GLY A 127 -12.06 0.48 -8.32
C GLY A 127 -12.02 1.11 -6.93
N PRO A 128 -12.46 0.38 -5.88
CA PRO A 128 -12.38 0.83 -4.50
C PRO A 128 -10.95 0.71 -3.96
N SER A 129 -10.62 1.52 -2.93
CA SER A 129 -9.44 1.41 -2.11
C SER A 129 -9.83 1.44 -0.62
N GLY A 130 -9.74 2.57 0.08
CA GLY A 130 -10.06 2.64 1.50
C GLY A 130 -11.50 2.24 1.85
N VAL A 131 -11.69 1.63 3.02
CA VAL A 131 -13.00 1.25 3.56
C VAL A 131 -13.03 1.48 5.07
N VAL A 132 -14.17 1.94 5.58
CA VAL A 132 -14.49 1.96 7.02
C VAL A 132 -15.93 1.54 7.24
N VAL A 133 -16.18 0.91 8.40
CA VAL A 133 -17.50 0.44 8.80
C VAL A 133 -17.80 0.95 10.22
N THR A 134 -18.91 1.68 10.39
CA THR A 134 -19.30 2.18 11.71
C THR A 134 -19.88 1.06 12.60
N GLU A 135 -20.04 1.33 13.89
CA GLU A 135 -20.66 0.37 14.81
C GLU A 135 -22.10 0.02 14.43
N GLU A 136 -22.82 0.95 13.80
CA GLU A 136 -24.19 0.76 13.29
C GLU A 136 -24.20 -0.01 11.94
N GLY A 137 -23.05 -0.36 11.41
CA GLY A 137 -22.92 -1.13 10.15
C GLY A 137 -23.00 -0.28 8.88
N ARG A 138 -22.89 1.06 8.97
CA ARG A 138 -22.77 1.91 7.78
C ARG A 138 -21.39 1.73 7.18
N ILE A 139 -21.32 1.63 5.86
CA ILE A 139 -20.09 1.34 5.11
C ILE A 139 -19.74 2.53 4.24
N PHE A 140 -18.50 3.02 4.36
CA PHE A 140 -17.96 4.11 3.55
C PHE A 140 -16.76 3.61 2.77
N VAL A 141 -16.68 3.99 1.50
CA VAL A 141 -15.65 3.49 0.56
C VAL A 141 -15.02 4.65 -0.19
N GLY A 142 -13.69 4.62 -0.25
CA GLY A 142 -12.87 5.53 -1.05
C GLY A 142 -12.68 4.99 -2.47
N PHE A 143 -12.72 5.89 -3.45
CA PHE A 143 -12.49 5.60 -4.87
C PHE A 143 -11.48 6.61 -5.40
N PRO A 144 -10.18 6.28 -5.39
CA PRO A 144 -9.13 7.22 -5.80
C PRO A 144 -9.16 7.53 -7.30
N ARG A 145 -8.71 8.74 -7.66
CA ARG A 145 -8.65 9.23 -9.04
C ARG A 145 -7.24 9.32 -9.61
N HIS A 146 -6.23 8.93 -8.84
CA HIS A 146 -4.83 9.06 -9.26
C HIS A 146 -4.46 8.13 -10.42
N ALA A 147 -5.06 6.94 -10.49
CA ALA A 147 -4.81 6.00 -11.58
C ALA A 147 -5.77 6.19 -12.77
N VAL A 148 -7.05 6.49 -12.48
CA VAL A 148 -8.10 6.75 -13.48
C VAL A 148 -8.98 7.90 -12.98
N ASN A 149 -9.00 9.02 -13.69
CA ASN A 149 -9.81 10.19 -13.33
C ASN A 149 -11.30 9.97 -13.68
N HIS A 150 -11.98 9.17 -12.87
CA HIS A 150 -13.39 8.80 -13.04
C HIS A 150 -14.35 9.93 -12.64
N LYS A 151 -15.59 9.83 -13.12
CA LYS A 151 -16.67 10.81 -12.85
C LYS A 151 -17.54 10.47 -11.63
N GLY A 152 -17.37 9.28 -11.04
CA GLY A 152 -18.08 8.86 -9.83
C GLY A 152 -17.61 9.59 -8.56
N ALA A 153 -18.28 9.33 -7.46
CA ALA A 153 -17.85 9.81 -6.15
C ALA A 153 -16.46 9.29 -5.80
N THR A 154 -15.61 10.16 -5.19
CA THR A 154 -14.33 9.72 -4.65
C THR A 154 -14.46 9.20 -3.22
N LEU A 155 -15.52 9.60 -2.50
CA LEU A 155 -15.94 9.06 -1.22
C LEU A 155 -17.44 8.82 -1.27
N GLY A 156 -17.87 7.62 -0.96
CA GLY A 156 -19.28 7.25 -0.97
C GLY A 156 -19.69 6.40 0.21
N GLU A 157 -20.95 6.46 0.55
CA GLU A 157 -21.61 5.54 1.46
C GLU A 157 -22.29 4.43 0.66
N LEU A 158 -22.17 3.20 1.11
CA LEU A 158 -22.88 2.07 0.53
C LEU A 158 -24.29 1.98 1.13
N VAL A 159 -25.29 2.35 0.34
CA VAL A 159 -26.71 2.33 0.75
C VAL A 159 -27.46 1.37 -0.18
N GLN A 160 -28.04 0.32 0.38
CA GLN A 160 -28.79 -0.69 -0.38
C GLN A 160 -28.03 -1.21 -1.61
N GLY A 161 -26.73 -1.51 -1.45
CA GLY A 161 -25.87 -2.01 -2.52
C GLY A 161 -25.43 -0.96 -3.55
N ARG A 162 -25.73 0.33 -3.34
CA ARG A 162 -25.35 1.42 -4.25
C ARG A 162 -24.43 2.42 -3.56
N VAL A 163 -23.46 2.96 -4.29
CA VAL A 163 -22.59 4.03 -3.82
C VAL A 163 -23.32 5.36 -3.94
N VAL A 164 -23.59 5.99 -2.80
CA VAL A 164 -24.15 7.34 -2.70
C VAL A 164 -23.01 8.31 -2.37
N PRO A 165 -22.83 9.42 -3.12
CA PRO A 165 -21.79 10.41 -2.82
C PRO A 165 -21.91 10.93 -1.39
N TRP A 166 -20.82 10.84 -0.60
CA TRP A 166 -20.81 11.24 0.79
C TRP A 166 -19.59 12.14 1.10
N PRO A 167 -19.67 13.11 2.04
CA PRO A 167 -20.86 13.50 2.82
C PRO A 167 -21.91 14.27 2.01
N THR A 168 -21.52 14.84 0.87
CA THR A 168 -22.43 15.49 -0.11
C THR A 168 -21.93 15.26 -1.53
N ALA A 169 -22.81 15.32 -2.53
CA ALA A 169 -22.44 15.29 -3.92
C ALA A 169 -21.49 16.43 -4.31
N ALA A 170 -21.68 17.62 -3.75
CA ALA A 170 -20.84 18.79 -4.01
C ALA A 170 -19.38 18.59 -3.57
N LEU A 171 -19.15 17.86 -2.47
CA LEU A 171 -17.79 17.56 -2.01
C LEU A 171 -17.16 16.38 -2.72
N SER A 172 -17.91 15.32 -2.99
CA SER A 172 -17.37 14.03 -3.42
C SER A 172 -17.33 13.82 -4.93
N LEU A 173 -18.21 14.48 -5.70
CA LEU A 173 -18.20 14.41 -7.17
C LEU A 173 -17.19 15.41 -7.76
N PRO A 174 -16.70 15.19 -8.99
CA PRO A 174 -15.90 16.18 -9.72
C PRO A 174 -16.66 17.50 -9.86
N SER A 175 -16.00 18.60 -9.55
CA SER A 175 -16.56 19.96 -9.67
C SER A 175 -15.47 20.96 -10.03
N SER A 176 -15.85 22.21 -10.28
CA SER A 176 -14.93 23.35 -10.50
C SER A 176 -14.48 24.04 -9.19
N ALA A 177 -14.93 23.55 -8.03
CA ALA A 177 -14.50 24.11 -6.74
C ALA A 177 -12.98 24.01 -6.58
N ALA A 178 -12.38 24.90 -5.79
CA ALA A 178 -10.95 24.87 -5.53
C ALA A 178 -10.54 23.52 -4.92
N PRO A 179 -9.32 23.02 -5.21
CA PRO A 179 -8.86 21.72 -4.71
C PRO A 179 -8.95 21.56 -3.18
N ALA A 180 -8.76 22.65 -2.43
CA ALA A 180 -8.86 22.66 -0.97
C ALA A 180 -10.31 22.53 -0.45
N ASP A 181 -11.32 22.81 -1.28
CA ASP A 181 -12.72 22.91 -0.89
C ASP A 181 -13.59 21.74 -1.40
N ARG A 182 -12.96 20.74 -2.01
CA ARG A 182 -13.61 19.50 -2.44
C ARG A 182 -12.71 18.30 -2.19
N LEU A 183 -13.26 17.11 -2.25
CA LEU A 183 -12.49 15.88 -2.24
C LEU A 183 -12.00 15.57 -3.66
N MET A 184 -10.68 15.40 -3.77
CA MET A 184 -10.04 15.19 -5.07
C MET A 184 -9.92 13.71 -5.39
N SER A 185 -9.32 12.94 -4.48
CA SER A 185 -8.95 11.54 -4.69
C SER A 185 -8.76 10.86 -3.33
N ILE A 186 -9.84 10.33 -2.76
CA ILE A 186 -9.80 9.64 -1.48
C ILE A 186 -9.17 8.27 -1.66
N HIS A 187 -8.10 8.02 -0.90
CA HIS A 187 -7.34 6.78 -0.89
C HIS A 187 -7.58 6.01 0.41
N GLY A 188 -6.63 6.01 1.35
CA GLY A 188 -6.77 5.32 2.62
C GLY A 188 -7.80 5.95 3.55
N MET A 189 -8.42 5.14 4.40
CA MET A 189 -9.44 5.55 5.36
C MET A 189 -9.27 4.83 6.69
N THR A 190 -9.65 5.49 7.77
CA THR A 190 -9.68 4.90 9.11
C THR A 190 -10.77 5.51 9.96
N MET A 191 -11.07 4.91 11.10
CA MET A 191 -11.88 5.51 12.16
C MET A 191 -11.01 5.73 13.39
N ASP A 192 -11.19 6.86 14.05
CA ASP A 192 -10.58 7.08 15.36
C ASP A 192 -11.43 6.46 16.49
N THR A 193 -10.89 6.48 17.71
CA THR A 193 -11.54 5.90 18.88
C THR A 193 -12.80 6.65 19.33
N GLN A 194 -13.11 7.79 18.73
CA GLN A 194 -14.37 8.53 18.92
C GLN A 194 -15.40 8.22 17.83
N GLY A 195 -15.10 7.28 16.93
CA GLY A 195 -16.01 6.88 15.86
C GLY A 195 -16.05 7.85 14.66
N ARG A 196 -15.14 8.81 14.57
CA ARG A 196 -15.06 9.74 13.43
C ARG A 196 -14.32 9.11 12.26
N ILE A 197 -14.77 9.40 11.05
CA ILE A 197 -14.16 8.91 9.81
C ILE A 197 -13.06 9.86 9.40
N TRP A 198 -11.86 9.33 9.27
CA TRP A 198 -10.71 10.01 8.70
C TRP A 198 -10.37 9.43 7.32
N ALA A 199 -10.01 10.31 6.41
CA ALA A 199 -9.58 9.91 5.07
C ALA A 199 -8.38 10.75 4.60
N ILE A 200 -7.47 10.10 3.90
CA ILE A 200 -6.43 10.80 3.14
C ILE A 200 -6.96 11.09 1.73
N ASP A 201 -7.04 12.35 1.39
CA ASP A 201 -7.19 12.82 0.03
C ASP A 201 -5.79 13.00 -0.54
N ASP A 202 -5.33 12.08 -1.40
CA ASP A 202 -4.00 12.14 -2.01
C ASP A 202 -3.88 13.33 -2.99
N GLY A 203 -5.01 13.92 -3.36
CA GLY A 203 -5.10 15.09 -4.20
C GLY A 203 -4.77 14.87 -5.66
N LYS A 204 -4.40 13.64 -6.05
CA LYS A 204 -3.93 13.32 -7.40
C LYS A 204 -5.09 13.01 -8.35
N LEU A 205 -4.97 13.52 -9.56
CA LEU A 205 -5.83 13.17 -10.68
C LEU A 205 -4.96 12.57 -11.78
N ALA A 206 -5.38 11.44 -12.36
CA ALA A 206 -4.63 10.78 -13.41
C ALA A 206 -4.27 11.76 -14.55
N GLY A 207 -2.98 11.78 -14.91
CA GLY A 207 -2.46 12.63 -15.98
C GLY A 207 -2.35 14.14 -15.63
N GLN A 208 -2.52 14.52 -14.35
CA GLN A 208 -2.43 15.92 -13.92
C GLN A 208 -1.37 16.09 -12.83
N PRO A 209 -0.68 17.24 -12.79
CA PRO A 209 0.21 17.55 -11.67
C PRO A 209 -0.59 17.75 -10.39
N LEU A 210 0.04 17.46 -9.25
CA LEU A 210 -0.54 17.72 -7.94
C LEU A 210 -0.76 19.23 -7.75
N GLN A 211 -1.99 19.62 -7.44
CA GLN A 211 -2.37 21.02 -7.27
C GLN A 211 -2.22 21.45 -5.80
N PRO A 212 -1.86 22.72 -5.54
CA PRO A 212 -1.83 23.26 -4.18
C PRO A 212 -3.19 23.09 -3.48
N GLY A 213 -3.18 22.60 -2.23
CA GLY A 213 -4.39 22.38 -1.44
C GLY A 213 -5.16 21.10 -1.78
N ALA A 214 -4.73 20.32 -2.77
CA ALA A 214 -5.39 19.10 -3.18
C ALA A 214 -5.19 17.98 -2.16
N ALA A 215 -3.93 17.72 -1.76
CA ALA A 215 -3.62 16.71 -0.76
C ALA A 215 -3.97 17.19 0.65
N LYS A 216 -4.77 16.41 1.39
CA LYS A 216 -5.24 16.80 2.73
C LYS A 216 -5.77 15.62 3.52
N LEU A 217 -5.72 15.76 4.83
CA LEU A 217 -6.49 14.92 5.75
C LEU A 217 -7.86 15.56 5.96
N VAL A 218 -8.89 14.74 5.96
CA VAL A 218 -10.26 15.16 6.29
C VAL A 218 -10.83 14.24 7.34
N CYS A 219 -11.58 14.83 8.29
CA CYS A 219 -12.28 14.12 9.34
C CYS A 219 -13.76 14.50 9.33
N PHE A 220 -14.62 13.51 9.34
CA PHE A 220 -16.06 13.69 9.32
C PHE A 220 -16.74 13.00 10.48
N GLU A 221 -17.78 13.63 11.00
CA GLU A 221 -18.77 13.00 11.85
C GLU A 221 -19.69 12.12 11.01
N PRO A 222 -19.70 10.78 11.18
CA PRO A 222 -20.44 9.90 10.29
C PRO A 222 -21.95 10.11 10.32
N SER A 223 -22.55 10.45 11.49
CA SER A 223 -23.99 10.62 11.67
C SER A 223 -24.55 11.81 10.91
N THR A 224 -23.77 12.87 10.75
CA THR A 224 -24.21 14.14 10.15
C THR A 224 -23.50 14.49 8.84
N GLY A 225 -22.37 13.84 8.53
CA GLY A 225 -21.48 14.23 7.44
C GLY A 225 -20.75 15.56 7.67
N ARG A 226 -20.80 16.10 8.91
CA ARG A 226 -20.13 17.36 9.25
C ARG A 226 -18.62 17.20 9.21
N LEU A 227 -17.95 18.08 8.48
CA LEU A 227 -16.47 18.18 8.46
C LEU A 227 -16.00 18.68 9.84
N VAL A 228 -15.19 17.86 10.53
CA VAL A 228 -14.61 18.15 11.84
C VAL A 228 -13.23 18.74 11.72
N HIS A 229 -12.36 18.12 10.91
CA HIS A 229 -11.01 18.59 10.63
C HIS A 229 -10.72 18.57 9.12
N LYS A 230 -9.97 19.57 8.66
CA LYS A 230 -9.37 19.62 7.34
C LYS A 230 -7.94 20.14 7.48
N ILE A 231 -6.96 19.30 7.18
CA ILE A 231 -5.54 19.65 7.30
C ILE A 231 -4.90 19.47 5.92
N VAL A 232 -4.58 20.58 5.27
CA VAL A 232 -3.90 20.57 3.96
C VAL A 232 -2.45 20.16 4.17
N LEU A 233 -2.03 19.14 3.42
CA LEU A 233 -0.64 18.72 3.41
C LEU A 233 0.20 19.67 2.55
N LYS A 234 1.42 19.95 3.00
CA LYS A 234 2.33 20.92 2.37
C LYS A 234 3.80 20.53 2.57
N ALA A 235 4.68 21.14 1.80
CA ALA A 235 6.13 21.01 1.99
C ALA A 235 6.54 21.42 3.43
N PRO A 236 7.55 20.72 4.04
CA PRO A 236 8.34 19.64 3.46
C PRO A 236 7.70 18.24 3.63
N ALA A 237 6.54 18.11 4.28
CA ALA A 237 5.89 16.81 4.49
C ALA A 237 5.35 16.22 3.18
N LEU A 238 4.78 17.05 2.31
CA LEU A 238 4.31 16.70 0.98
C LEU A 238 5.34 17.12 -0.06
N LEU A 239 5.78 16.19 -0.90
CA LEU A 239 6.65 16.42 -2.05
C LEU A 239 5.84 16.36 -3.36
N PRO A 240 6.34 16.91 -4.48
CA PRO A 240 5.62 16.91 -5.76
C PRO A 240 5.26 15.52 -6.28
N ASP A 241 6.08 14.51 -5.95
CA ASP A 241 5.94 13.12 -6.35
C ASP A 241 5.39 12.21 -5.24
N SER A 242 5.09 12.77 -4.07
CA SER A 242 4.47 12.03 -2.96
C SER A 242 3.23 11.28 -3.42
N HIS A 243 3.05 10.08 -2.89
CA HIS A 243 1.83 9.30 -3.01
C HIS A 243 1.32 8.99 -1.60
N MET A 244 0.54 9.93 -1.05
CA MET A 244 -0.06 9.79 0.27
C MET A 244 -1.09 8.67 0.22
N ASN A 245 -0.79 7.54 0.86
CA ASN A 245 -1.52 6.30 0.66
C ASN A 245 -2.52 6.05 1.79
N ASP A 246 -2.07 5.64 2.95
CA ASP A 246 -2.95 5.26 4.05
C ASP A 246 -2.66 6.09 5.30
N LEU A 247 -3.57 6.04 6.27
CA LEU A 247 -3.42 6.82 7.52
C LEU A 247 -3.95 6.06 8.72
N ARG A 248 -3.41 6.41 9.89
CA ARG A 248 -3.99 6.05 11.19
C ARG A 248 -4.00 7.27 12.11
N VAL A 249 -4.97 7.33 13.00
CA VAL A 249 -5.17 8.45 13.92
C VAL A 249 -5.13 7.95 15.35
N ASP A 250 -4.23 8.54 16.10
CA ASP A 250 -3.98 8.25 17.51
C ASP A 250 -4.46 9.45 18.36
N LEU A 251 -5.46 9.25 19.20
CA LEU A 251 -6.00 10.28 20.08
C LEU A 251 -5.32 10.30 21.47
N THR A 252 -4.30 9.45 21.68
CA THR A 252 -3.58 9.37 22.96
C THR A 252 -2.42 10.37 23.06
N HIS A 253 -1.97 10.93 21.95
CA HIS A 253 -0.88 11.90 21.86
C HIS A 253 -1.32 13.19 21.15
N GLY A 254 -0.82 14.34 21.63
CA GLY A 254 -1.22 15.67 21.16
C GLY A 254 -2.56 16.15 21.71
N GLN A 255 -2.86 17.44 21.56
CA GLN A 255 -4.08 18.04 22.11
C GLN A 255 -5.37 17.52 21.45
N ALA A 256 -5.34 17.28 20.14
CA ALA A 256 -6.48 16.75 19.38
C ALA A 256 -6.15 15.41 18.70
N GLY A 257 -5.02 14.83 19.04
CA GLY A 257 -4.49 13.61 18.42
C GLY A 257 -3.37 13.86 17.43
N THR A 258 -2.76 12.77 16.98
CA THR A 258 -1.72 12.72 15.96
C THR A 258 -2.16 11.80 14.83
N ALA A 259 -2.02 12.25 13.59
CA ALA A 259 -2.22 11.41 12.42
C ALA A 259 -0.87 10.95 11.85
N TYR A 260 -0.79 9.67 11.50
CA TYR A 260 0.33 9.04 10.82
C TYR A 260 -0.11 8.67 9.42
N VAL A 261 0.66 9.09 8.42
CA VAL A 261 0.36 8.85 6.99
C VAL A 261 1.54 8.19 6.34
N THR A 262 1.30 7.24 5.48
CA THR A 262 2.33 6.63 4.64
C THR A 262 2.44 7.38 3.30
N ASP A 263 3.68 7.63 2.88
CA ASP A 263 3.98 8.08 1.52
C ASP A 263 4.67 6.93 0.79
N SER A 264 3.93 6.28 -0.08
CA SER A 264 4.38 5.11 -0.84
C SER A 264 4.99 5.47 -2.18
N SER A 265 5.45 6.73 -2.34
CA SER A 265 5.96 7.23 -3.62
C SER A 265 6.88 6.25 -4.34
N PHE A 266 6.63 6.08 -5.64
CA PHE A 266 7.31 5.09 -6.47
C PHE A 266 8.72 5.56 -6.87
N GLY A 267 9.71 5.34 -5.99
CA GLY A 267 11.12 5.46 -6.34
C GLY A 267 11.81 6.77 -5.98
N HIS A 268 11.20 7.67 -5.18
CA HIS A 268 11.86 8.91 -4.79
C HIS A 268 12.17 9.01 -3.31
N SER A 269 11.23 9.36 -2.49
CA SER A 269 11.48 9.54 -1.06
C SER A 269 10.29 9.05 -0.22
N PRO A 270 9.97 7.75 -0.26
CA PRO A 270 8.94 7.21 0.61
C PRO A 270 9.27 7.50 2.08
N ALA A 271 8.24 7.73 2.88
CA ALA A 271 8.41 8.14 4.27
C ALA A 271 7.16 7.90 5.10
N LEU A 272 7.26 8.12 6.40
CA LEU A 272 6.10 8.42 7.22
C LEU A 272 5.92 9.94 7.32
N VAL A 273 4.67 10.39 7.31
CA VAL A 273 4.30 11.78 7.59
C VAL A 273 3.52 11.81 8.90
N VAL A 274 3.97 12.63 9.83
CA VAL A 274 3.37 12.81 11.14
C VAL A 274 2.71 14.19 11.19
N VAL A 275 1.44 14.23 11.59
CA VAL A 275 0.64 15.45 11.62
C VAL A 275 0.04 15.63 13.02
N ASP A 276 0.39 16.71 13.71
CA ASP A 276 -0.33 17.15 14.90
C ASP A 276 -1.66 17.75 14.49
N ILE A 277 -2.77 17.16 14.96
CA ILE A 277 -4.11 17.50 14.48
C ILE A 277 -4.54 18.89 14.98
N ALA A 278 -4.13 19.27 16.19
CA ALA A 278 -4.53 20.54 16.78
C ALA A 278 -3.90 21.75 16.08
N SER A 279 -2.60 21.68 15.82
CA SER A 279 -1.84 22.78 15.23
C SER A 279 -1.75 22.70 13.69
N GLY A 280 -1.96 21.51 13.12
CA GLY A 280 -1.70 21.24 11.72
C GLY A 280 -0.19 21.19 11.37
N GLN A 281 0.69 21.17 12.37
CA GLN A 281 2.12 20.95 12.13
C GLN A 281 2.35 19.55 11.59
N GLN A 282 3.23 19.45 10.61
CA GLN A 282 3.49 18.20 9.92
C GLN A 282 4.98 18.04 9.63
N ARG A 283 5.45 16.83 9.75
CA ARG A 283 6.86 16.48 9.47
C ARG A 283 6.94 15.17 8.70
N ARG A 284 7.96 15.10 7.85
CA ARG A 284 8.33 13.90 7.10
C ARG A 284 9.49 13.23 7.83
N VAL A 285 9.35 11.95 8.16
CA VAL A 285 10.32 11.20 8.96
C VAL A 285 10.67 9.88 8.29
N LEU A 286 11.86 9.36 8.61
CA LEU A 286 12.39 8.09 8.09
C LEU A 286 12.48 8.04 6.55
N ALA A 287 12.60 9.18 5.88
CA ALA A 287 12.56 9.28 4.42
C ALA A 287 13.68 8.53 3.68
N THR A 288 14.76 8.18 4.37
CA THR A 288 15.88 7.40 3.82
C THR A 288 16.13 6.09 4.58
N HIS A 289 15.25 5.77 5.54
CA HIS A 289 15.41 4.57 6.34
C HIS A 289 14.89 3.34 5.58
N PRO A 290 15.59 2.20 5.62
CA PRO A 290 15.18 0.98 4.89
C PRO A 290 13.74 0.54 5.16
N SER A 291 13.21 0.80 6.36
CA SER A 291 11.84 0.43 6.74
C SER A 291 10.74 1.15 5.98
N THR A 292 11.04 2.27 5.32
CA THR A 292 10.09 3.01 4.49
C THR A 292 10.35 2.86 3.00
N GLN A 293 11.47 2.23 2.63
CA GLN A 293 11.90 2.08 1.25
C GLN A 293 11.49 0.70 0.69
N ALA A 294 11.41 0.61 -0.64
CA ALA A 294 11.35 -0.69 -1.31
C ALA A 294 12.53 -1.57 -0.89
N GLU A 295 12.26 -2.84 -0.60
CA GLU A 295 13.31 -3.80 -0.26
C GLU A 295 14.21 -4.08 -1.47
N PRO A 296 15.55 -3.95 -1.35
CA PRO A 296 16.45 -4.21 -2.46
C PRO A 296 16.30 -5.65 -2.99
N GLY A 297 16.09 -5.77 -4.30
CA GLY A 297 15.94 -7.07 -4.94
C GLY A 297 14.53 -7.67 -4.80
N PHE A 298 13.58 -6.95 -4.22
CA PHE A 298 12.19 -7.40 -4.15
C PHE A 298 11.59 -7.56 -5.55
N MET A 299 10.90 -8.66 -5.73
CA MET A 299 10.20 -8.99 -6.97
C MET A 299 8.90 -9.71 -6.60
N ALA A 300 7.77 -9.07 -6.88
CA ALA A 300 6.47 -9.69 -6.72
C ALA A 300 6.09 -10.48 -7.98
N VAL A 301 5.43 -11.61 -7.76
CA VAL A 301 4.81 -12.42 -8.83
C VAL A 301 3.31 -12.44 -8.55
N VAL A 302 2.53 -11.82 -9.42
CA VAL A 302 1.08 -11.69 -9.26
C VAL A 302 0.39 -12.36 -10.45
N GLU A 303 -0.60 -13.21 -10.18
CA GLU A 303 -1.28 -13.99 -11.22
C GLU A 303 -0.29 -14.78 -12.12
N GLY A 304 0.82 -15.28 -11.55
CA GLY A 304 1.84 -16.06 -12.25
C GLY A 304 2.82 -15.25 -13.10
N VAL A 305 2.77 -13.91 -13.07
CA VAL A 305 3.67 -13.05 -13.83
C VAL A 305 4.40 -12.05 -12.92
N PRO A 306 5.66 -11.70 -13.21
CA PRO A 306 6.36 -10.65 -12.47
C PRO A 306 5.63 -9.32 -12.57
N LEU A 307 5.41 -8.64 -11.44
CA LEU A 307 4.77 -7.33 -11.38
C LEU A 307 5.78 -6.25 -11.80
N VAL A 308 5.58 -5.68 -12.97
CA VAL A 308 6.48 -4.68 -13.55
C VAL A 308 5.75 -3.37 -13.84
N TYR A 309 6.45 -2.27 -13.62
CA TYR A 309 5.99 -0.95 -13.97
C TYR A 309 6.45 -0.61 -15.40
N THR A 310 5.51 -0.36 -16.31
CA THR A 310 5.76 -0.27 -17.75
C THR A 310 5.70 1.13 -18.39
N PRO A 311 5.60 2.25 -17.69
CA PRO A 311 5.65 3.57 -18.34
C PRO A 311 7.01 3.90 -18.96
N GLY A 312 8.06 3.18 -18.58
CA GLY A 312 9.40 3.35 -19.11
C GLY A 312 9.90 2.08 -19.81
N LYS A 313 10.85 2.24 -20.72
CA LYS A 313 11.57 1.10 -21.32
C LYS A 313 13.03 1.16 -20.86
N PRO A 314 13.63 0.04 -20.42
CA PRO A 314 13.04 -1.29 -20.21
C PRO A 314 12.05 -1.34 -19.04
N PRO A 315 11.16 -2.35 -18.98
CA PRO A 315 10.30 -2.59 -17.83
C PRO A 315 11.13 -2.71 -16.54
N ARG A 316 10.63 -2.18 -15.43
CA ARG A 316 11.26 -2.28 -14.11
C ARG A 316 10.30 -2.95 -13.16
N PHE A 317 10.81 -3.67 -12.18
CA PHE A 317 9.99 -4.12 -11.06
C PHE A 317 9.38 -2.94 -10.33
N VAL A 318 8.18 -3.14 -9.80
CA VAL A 318 7.51 -2.12 -9.00
C VAL A 318 8.34 -1.84 -7.75
N VAL A 319 8.53 -0.57 -7.44
CA VAL A 319 9.22 -0.08 -6.25
C VAL A 319 8.28 0.87 -5.50
N GLY A 320 7.52 0.33 -4.56
CA GLY A 320 6.62 1.09 -3.69
C GLY A 320 7.17 1.13 -2.26
N GLY A 321 7.20 2.33 -1.68
CA GLY A 321 7.66 2.55 -0.31
C GLY A 321 6.59 2.31 0.74
N ALA A 322 6.70 3.02 1.89
CA ALA A 322 5.80 2.89 3.04
C ALA A 322 4.33 3.00 2.61
N ASP A 323 3.56 1.97 2.87
CA ASP A 323 2.22 1.76 2.34
C ASP A 323 1.24 1.35 3.45
N GLY A 324 1.07 0.05 3.66
CA GLY A 324 0.20 -0.45 4.72
C GLY A 324 0.62 0.07 6.10
N ILE A 325 -0.37 0.47 6.91
CA ILE A 325 -0.16 1.06 8.24
C ILE A 325 -1.29 0.67 9.19
N THR A 326 -0.95 0.38 10.46
CA THR A 326 -1.95 0.11 11.49
C THR A 326 -1.42 0.46 12.88
N LEU A 327 -2.31 0.67 13.85
CA LEU A 327 -1.97 0.91 15.25
C LEU A 327 -2.20 -0.33 16.09
N SER A 328 -1.42 -0.48 17.17
CA SER A 328 -1.77 -1.40 18.25
C SER A 328 -3.12 -1.01 18.88
N PRO A 329 -3.83 -1.92 19.57
CA PRO A 329 -5.14 -1.62 20.17
C PRO A 329 -5.11 -0.47 21.20
N LYS A 330 -3.95 -0.21 21.81
CA LYS A 330 -3.73 0.90 22.76
C LYS A 330 -3.15 2.15 22.11
N SER A 331 -2.93 2.13 20.80
CA SER A 331 -2.25 3.18 20.04
C SER A 331 -0.83 3.51 20.53
N ASP A 332 -0.21 2.63 21.32
CA ASP A 332 1.15 2.82 21.84
C ASP A 332 2.24 2.45 20.83
N ARG A 333 1.86 1.76 19.74
CA ARG A 333 2.76 1.32 18.69
C ARG A 333 2.15 1.48 17.30
N LEU A 334 2.91 2.05 16.39
CA LEU A 334 2.60 2.09 14.97
C LEU A 334 3.27 0.92 14.26
N PHE A 335 2.51 0.15 13.49
CA PHE A 335 3.01 -0.85 12.55
C PHE A 335 2.85 -0.33 11.13
N TYR A 336 3.84 -0.56 10.28
CA TYR A 336 3.84 -0.13 8.90
C TYR A 336 4.75 -1.00 8.03
N ALA A 337 4.56 -0.94 6.74
CA ALA A 337 5.36 -1.74 5.81
C ALA A 337 5.47 -1.07 4.44
N PRO A 338 6.59 -1.22 3.73
CA PRO A 338 6.64 -0.88 2.31
C PRO A 338 5.78 -1.85 1.49
N LEU A 339 5.18 -1.35 0.40
CA LEU A 339 4.42 -2.16 -0.56
C LEU A 339 5.31 -3.28 -1.15
N THR A 340 6.52 -2.93 -1.55
CA THR A 340 7.47 -3.85 -2.15
C THR A 340 8.51 -4.32 -1.15
N SER A 341 8.03 -4.97 -0.10
CA SER A 341 8.81 -5.68 0.93
C SER A 341 7.93 -6.72 1.58
N ARG A 342 8.55 -7.79 2.09
CA ARG A 342 7.88 -8.78 2.94
C ARG A 342 8.02 -8.48 4.43
N ARG A 343 8.66 -7.36 4.79
CA ARG A 343 8.96 -7.02 6.19
C ARG A 343 7.88 -6.11 6.78
N LEU A 344 7.52 -6.40 8.02
CA LEU A 344 6.71 -5.54 8.88
C LEU A 344 7.65 -4.78 9.82
N TYR A 345 7.41 -3.49 9.98
CA TYR A 345 8.17 -2.64 10.89
C TYR A 345 7.24 -1.99 11.91
N SER A 346 7.81 -1.60 13.05
CA SER A 346 7.06 -0.84 14.05
C SER A 346 7.95 0.10 14.84
N LEU A 347 7.31 1.11 15.46
CA LEU A 347 7.96 1.97 16.43
C LEU A 347 6.94 2.58 17.41
N PRO A 348 7.39 3.04 18.60
CA PRO A 348 6.49 3.67 19.58
C PRO A 348 5.88 4.97 19.05
N THR A 349 4.57 5.12 19.20
CA THR A 349 3.82 6.31 18.79
C THR A 349 4.23 7.57 19.59
N ALA A 350 4.60 7.39 20.86
CA ALA A 350 5.11 8.48 21.70
C ALA A 350 6.34 9.17 21.09
N LEU A 351 7.25 8.42 20.46
CA LEU A 351 8.42 8.99 19.77
C LEU A 351 8.04 9.73 18.48
N LEU A 352 7.07 9.19 17.75
CA LEU A 352 6.56 9.83 16.53
C LEU A 352 5.80 11.12 16.83
N ALA A 353 5.02 11.15 17.91
CA ALA A 353 4.23 12.32 18.27
C ALA A 353 5.06 13.46 18.84
N ASP A 354 6.23 13.18 19.42
CA ASP A 354 7.12 14.20 19.96
C ASP A 354 7.92 14.90 18.83
N PRO A 355 7.67 16.19 18.55
CA PRO A 355 8.36 16.92 17.48
C PRO A 355 9.84 17.16 17.77
N THR A 356 10.30 16.95 19.00
CA THR A 356 11.72 17.15 19.39
C THR A 356 12.58 15.91 19.11
N VAL A 357 11.96 14.75 18.92
CA VAL A 357 12.66 13.50 18.59
C VAL A 357 13.23 13.59 17.18
N THR A 358 14.55 13.42 17.08
CA THR A 358 15.26 13.48 15.80
C THR A 358 14.98 12.26 14.92
N ASP A 359 15.17 12.39 13.61
CA ASP A 359 15.02 11.28 12.66
C ASP A 359 16.00 10.13 12.98
N ALA A 360 17.21 10.43 13.45
CA ALA A 360 18.16 9.42 13.88
C ALA A 360 17.69 8.63 15.11
N ALA A 361 17.03 9.29 16.06
CA ALA A 361 16.45 8.61 17.23
C ALA A 361 15.23 7.75 16.83
N LEU A 362 14.41 8.22 15.90
CA LEU A 362 13.32 7.43 15.32
C LEU A 362 13.88 6.19 14.60
N ALA A 363 14.90 6.37 13.76
CA ALA A 363 15.55 5.27 13.05
C ALA A 363 16.09 4.19 14.00
N ALA A 364 16.71 4.60 15.11
CA ALA A 364 17.22 3.68 16.13
C ALA A 364 16.09 2.94 16.90
N ALA A 365 14.88 3.49 16.91
CA ALA A 365 13.71 2.90 17.59
C ALA A 365 12.86 1.99 16.66
N VAL A 366 13.14 1.98 15.36
CA VAL A 366 12.45 1.09 14.43
C VAL A 366 12.77 -0.36 14.78
N LYS A 367 11.72 -1.15 14.96
CA LYS A 367 11.83 -2.59 15.15
C LYS A 367 11.39 -3.31 13.88
N ASP A 368 12.19 -4.24 13.41
CA ASP A 368 11.81 -5.22 12.40
C ASP A 368 11.00 -6.34 13.07
N GLU A 369 9.73 -6.44 12.72
CA GLU A 369 8.80 -7.42 13.28
C GLU A 369 8.78 -8.75 12.51
N GLY A 370 9.55 -8.85 11.44
CA GLY A 370 9.66 -10.05 10.61
C GLY A 370 8.76 -10.03 9.37
N GLU A 371 8.40 -11.21 8.94
CA GLU A 371 7.60 -11.47 7.73
C GLU A 371 6.16 -10.94 7.87
N LYS A 372 5.57 -10.47 6.77
CA LYS A 372 4.14 -10.08 6.68
C LYS A 372 3.42 -10.59 5.42
N GLY A 373 4.14 -11.24 4.51
CA GLY A 373 3.69 -11.44 3.13
C GLY A 373 3.86 -10.18 2.28
N THR A 374 3.40 -10.22 1.06
CA THR A 374 3.38 -9.06 0.14
C THR A 374 2.09 -8.28 0.34
N ALA A 375 2.01 -7.48 1.39
CA ALA A 375 0.78 -6.78 1.74
C ALA A 375 0.77 -5.33 1.26
N ASP A 376 -0.40 -4.90 0.80
CA ASP A 376 -0.81 -3.54 0.54
C ASP A 376 -1.37 -2.92 1.84
N GLY A 377 -2.55 -3.30 2.26
CA GLY A 377 -3.20 -2.82 3.48
C GLY A 377 -2.88 -3.62 4.75
N LEU A 378 -2.95 -2.94 5.89
CA LEU A 378 -2.82 -3.51 7.23
C LEU A 378 -3.99 -3.08 8.12
N ALA A 379 -4.53 -3.98 8.91
CA ALA A 379 -5.49 -3.67 9.97
C ALA A 379 -5.22 -4.50 11.22
N THR A 380 -5.49 -3.94 12.41
CA THR A 380 -5.32 -4.63 13.69
C THR A 380 -6.68 -4.81 14.36
N ASP A 381 -6.93 -5.99 14.89
CA ASP A 381 -8.10 -6.25 15.72
C ASP A 381 -7.88 -5.90 17.21
N ALA A 382 -8.95 -6.01 18.00
CA ALA A 382 -8.91 -5.69 19.43
C ALA A 382 -7.96 -6.59 20.23
N GLN A 383 -7.57 -7.76 19.71
CA GLN A 383 -6.62 -8.70 20.31
C GLN A 383 -5.17 -8.40 19.92
N GLY A 384 -4.94 -7.43 19.04
CA GLY A 384 -3.61 -7.05 18.56
C GLY A 384 -3.07 -7.93 17.44
N ARG A 385 -3.92 -8.72 16.79
CA ARG A 385 -3.57 -9.52 15.62
C ARG A 385 -3.65 -8.63 14.38
N ILE A 386 -2.69 -8.76 13.48
CA ILE A 386 -2.56 -7.89 12.30
C ILE A 386 -2.99 -8.68 11.05
N TYR A 387 -3.98 -8.15 10.34
CA TYR A 387 -4.42 -8.66 9.04
C TYR A 387 -3.64 -7.99 7.93
N THR A 388 -3.19 -8.79 6.94
CA THR A 388 -2.38 -8.34 5.81
C THR A 388 -3.02 -8.77 4.50
N THR A 389 -3.13 -7.83 3.55
CA THR A 389 -3.74 -8.08 2.24
C THR A 389 -2.68 -8.58 1.25
N ASN A 390 -2.46 -9.91 1.23
CA ASN A 390 -1.38 -10.54 0.48
C ASN A 390 -1.72 -10.68 -1.01
N PHE A 391 -1.29 -9.71 -1.80
CA PHE A 391 -1.64 -9.60 -3.22
C PHE A 391 -0.87 -10.57 -4.15
N GLU A 392 0.22 -11.20 -3.70
CA GLU A 392 0.91 -12.24 -4.49
C GLU A 392 0.15 -13.57 -4.50
N GLN A 393 -0.61 -13.83 -3.45
CA GLN A 393 -1.24 -15.14 -3.22
C GLN A 393 -2.77 -15.05 -3.14
N ASP A 394 -3.37 -13.99 -3.67
CA ASP A 394 -4.82 -13.78 -3.66
C ASP A 394 -5.44 -14.13 -2.30
N SER A 395 -4.81 -13.61 -1.21
CA SER A 395 -5.13 -14.05 0.14
C SER A 395 -5.14 -12.92 1.17
N ILE A 396 -5.79 -13.18 2.29
CA ILE A 396 -5.69 -12.35 3.49
C ILE A 396 -5.16 -13.23 4.61
N LEU A 397 -4.04 -12.79 5.18
CA LEU A 397 -3.38 -13.47 6.28
C LEU A 397 -3.67 -12.72 7.59
N ARG A 398 -3.65 -13.44 8.71
CA ARG A 398 -3.68 -12.89 10.06
C ARG A 398 -2.38 -13.23 10.77
N ARG A 399 -1.57 -12.25 11.08
CA ARG A 399 -0.39 -12.40 11.92
C ARG A 399 -0.81 -12.31 13.38
N ASN A 400 -0.63 -13.38 14.11
CA ASN A 400 -0.91 -13.48 15.54
C ASN A 400 0.16 -12.74 16.36
N THR A 401 -0.13 -12.50 17.65
CA THR A 401 0.79 -11.77 18.54
C THR A 401 2.09 -12.54 18.83
N ASP A 402 2.12 -13.83 18.60
CA ASP A 402 3.31 -14.69 18.67
C ASP A 402 4.14 -14.70 17.37
N GLY A 403 3.65 -14.02 16.31
CA GLY A 403 4.30 -13.91 15.01
C GLY A 403 3.95 -14.99 14.00
N PHE A 404 3.16 -16.00 14.38
CA PHE A 404 2.66 -17.00 13.42
C PHE A 404 1.49 -16.46 12.62
N PHE A 405 1.27 -17.08 11.45
CA PHE A 405 0.23 -16.68 10.53
C PHE A 405 -0.89 -17.70 10.42
N ASP A 406 -2.11 -17.19 10.35
CA ASP A 406 -3.28 -17.93 9.90
C ASP A 406 -3.66 -17.49 8.50
N LEU A 407 -4.02 -18.41 7.65
CA LEU A 407 -4.63 -18.13 6.34
C LEU A 407 -6.14 -17.93 6.55
N MET A 408 -6.58 -16.66 6.49
CA MET A 408 -8.00 -16.34 6.73
C MET A 408 -8.85 -16.56 5.50
N VAL A 409 -8.34 -16.12 4.34
CA VAL A 409 -8.99 -16.27 3.02
C VAL A 409 -7.92 -16.47 1.96
N HIS A 410 -8.15 -17.44 1.08
CA HIS A 410 -7.40 -17.65 -0.16
C HIS A 410 -8.37 -18.04 -1.27
N ASP A 411 -8.53 -17.22 -2.29
CA ASP A 411 -9.50 -17.45 -3.35
C ASP A 411 -9.10 -16.62 -4.59
N PRO A 412 -9.23 -17.17 -5.82
CA PRO A 412 -8.88 -16.46 -7.05
C PRO A 412 -9.69 -15.19 -7.31
N ARG A 413 -10.74 -14.96 -6.54
CA ARG A 413 -11.52 -13.70 -6.58
C ARG A 413 -10.91 -12.59 -5.71
N VAL A 414 -9.97 -12.93 -4.81
CA VAL A 414 -9.30 -11.96 -3.92
C VAL A 414 -8.17 -11.26 -4.66
N LEU A 415 -8.52 -10.60 -5.75
CA LEU A 415 -7.57 -9.94 -6.66
C LEU A 415 -7.16 -8.55 -6.16
N SER A 416 -5.86 -8.34 -5.93
CA SER A 416 -5.30 -7.10 -5.40
C SER A 416 -6.08 -6.60 -4.18
N PRO A 417 -6.12 -7.38 -3.09
CA PRO A 417 -6.72 -6.91 -1.85
C PRO A 417 -5.93 -5.69 -1.35
N ASP A 418 -6.65 -4.61 -0.99
CA ASP A 418 -6.09 -3.29 -0.69
C ASP A 418 -6.63 -2.77 0.66
N GLY A 419 -7.58 -1.85 0.66
CA GLY A 419 -8.12 -1.28 1.89
C GLY A 419 -8.74 -2.36 2.79
N ILE A 420 -8.34 -2.38 4.05
CA ILE A 420 -8.77 -3.38 5.02
C ILE A 420 -9.18 -2.73 6.34
N PHE A 421 -10.28 -3.18 6.92
CA PHE A 421 -10.84 -2.63 8.14
C PHE A 421 -11.41 -3.73 9.06
N CYS A 422 -11.01 -3.69 10.34
CA CYS A 422 -11.51 -4.61 11.36
C CYS A 422 -12.65 -3.96 12.16
N THR A 423 -13.80 -4.62 12.22
CA THR A 423 -14.84 -4.34 13.21
C THR A 423 -14.65 -5.27 14.44
N LYS A 424 -15.58 -5.27 15.36
CA LYS A 424 -15.54 -6.21 16.50
C LYS A 424 -15.72 -7.67 16.08
N THR A 425 -16.32 -7.95 14.93
CA THR A 425 -16.72 -9.30 14.51
C THR A 425 -16.24 -9.70 13.13
N HIS A 426 -15.98 -8.76 12.25
CA HIS A 426 -15.62 -9.01 10.86
C HIS A 426 -14.46 -8.16 10.38
N VAL A 427 -13.73 -8.69 9.44
CA VAL A 427 -12.78 -7.95 8.62
C VAL A 427 -13.44 -7.66 7.28
N TYR A 428 -13.32 -6.42 6.82
CA TYR A 428 -13.77 -5.96 5.50
C TYR A 428 -12.56 -5.66 4.63
N CYS A 429 -12.61 -6.02 3.35
CA CYS A 429 -11.51 -5.77 2.44
C CYS A 429 -12.02 -5.40 1.04
N THR A 430 -11.41 -4.39 0.44
CA THR A 430 -11.66 -3.98 -0.95
C THR A 430 -10.76 -4.72 -1.92
N LEU A 431 -11.30 -5.08 -3.08
CA LEU A 431 -10.61 -5.80 -4.15
C LEU A 431 -10.66 -4.94 -5.42
N GLY A 432 -9.65 -4.07 -5.58
CA GLY A 432 -9.61 -3.03 -6.62
C GLY A 432 -8.94 -3.44 -7.92
N GLN A 433 -8.33 -4.63 -8.00
CA GLN A 433 -7.59 -5.14 -9.16
C GLN A 433 -6.48 -4.17 -9.63
N TRP A 434 -5.81 -3.47 -8.72
CA TRP A 434 -4.83 -2.44 -9.07
C TRP A 434 -3.62 -2.99 -9.87
N ASN A 435 -3.21 -4.25 -9.62
CA ASN A 435 -2.16 -4.92 -10.38
C ASN A 435 -2.48 -5.02 -11.88
N ARG A 436 -3.76 -4.95 -12.26
CA ARG A 436 -4.25 -5.00 -13.64
C ARG A 436 -4.35 -3.64 -14.32
N LEU A 437 -4.00 -2.54 -13.63
CA LEU A 437 -3.95 -1.20 -14.21
C LEU A 437 -3.02 -1.12 -15.44
N ALA A 438 -3.30 -0.19 -16.33
CA ALA A 438 -2.51 0.06 -17.53
C ALA A 438 -1.02 0.28 -17.26
N SER A 439 -0.68 0.95 -16.14
CA SER A 439 0.69 1.21 -15.72
C SER A 439 1.51 -0.06 -15.45
N PHE A 440 0.87 -1.17 -15.10
CA PHE A 440 1.51 -2.46 -14.83
C PHE A 440 1.37 -3.46 -15.99
N ASN A 441 0.67 -3.09 -17.05
CA ASN A 441 0.30 -4.00 -18.14
C ASN A 441 0.56 -3.42 -19.54
N GLY A 442 1.72 -2.76 -19.72
CA GLY A 442 2.12 -2.26 -21.03
C GLY A 442 1.21 -1.20 -21.65
N GLY A 443 0.50 -0.44 -20.81
CA GLY A 443 -0.46 0.59 -21.24
C GLY A 443 -1.89 0.07 -21.46
N GLN A 444 -2.16 -1.21 -21.21
CA GLN A 444 -3.49 -1.80 -21.34
C GLN A 444 -4.13 -2.00 -19.96
N ASP A 445 -5.26 -1.40 -19.72
CA ASP A 445 -6.08 -1.66 -18.52
C ASP A 445 -6.75 -3.04 -18.68
N LYS A 446 -6.33 -4.00 -17.87
CA LYS A 446 -6.83 -5.38 -17.85
C LYS A 446 -7.87 -5.64 -16.77
N ARG A 447 -8.23 -4.62 -15.99
CA ARG A 447 -9.23 -4.76 -14.94
C ARG A 447 -10.57 -5.15 -15.54
N LYS A 448 -11.29 -6.00 -14.83
CA LYS A 448 -12.62 -6.49 -15.23
C LYS A 448 -13.59 -6.34 -14.06
N PRO A 449 -14.48 -5.35 -14.10
CA PRO A 449 -15.52 -5.26 -13.08
C PRO A 449 -16.46 -6.48 -13.15
N PRO A 450 -17.15 -6.84 -12.03
CA PRO A 450 -17.20 -6.04 -10.81
C PRO A 450 -15.91 -6.09 -10.01
N TYR A 451 -15.61 -4.97 -9.32
CA TYR A 451 -14.71 -4.97 -8.17
C TYR A 451 -15.54 -5.32 -6.93
N HIS A 452 -14.90 -5.84 -5.89
CA HIS A 452 -15.65 -6.33 -4.74
C HIS A 452 -15.29 -5.61 -3.44
N LEU A 453 -16.26 -5.51 -2.56
CA LEU A 453 -16.06 -5.39 -1.13
C LEU A 453 -16.44 -6.74 -0.52
N ILE A 454 -15.51 -7.36 0.17
CA ILE A 454 -15.74 -8.64 0.87
C ILE A 454 -15.70 -8.43 2.38
N ARG A 455 -16.30 -9.38 3.12
CA ARG A 455 -16.10 -9.52 4.57
C ARG A 455 -15.99 -10.99 4.98
N PHE A 456 -15.30 -11.22 6.07
CA PHE A 456 -15.19 -12.53 6.70
C PHE A 456 -15.10 -12.36 8.23
N PRO A 457 -15.49 -13.38 9.03
CA PRO A 457 -15.46 -13.28 10.48
C PRO A 457 -14.02 -13.23 11.01
N ILE A 458 -13.78 -12.44 12.05
CA ILE A 458 -12.49 -12.36 12.77
C ILE A 458 -12.11 -13.72 13.34
N GLU A 459 -13.09 -14.46 13.91
CA GLU A 459 -12.92 -15.85 14.33
C GLU A 459 -13.56 -16.74 13.27
N PRO A 460 -12.77 -17.56 12.55
CA PRO A 460 -13.32 -18.50 11.60
C PRO A 460 -14.32 -19.42 12.30
N VAL A 461 -15.49 -19.60 11.72
CA VAL A 461 -16.40 -20.65 12.17
C VAL A 461 -15.68 -21.97 11.89
N ALA A 462 -15.42 -22.76 12.92
CA ALA A 462 -14.77 -24.04 12.77
C ALA A 462 -15.60 -24.93 11.83
N THR A 463 -15.17 -25.03 10.59
CA THR A 463 -15.76 -25.95 9.60
C THR A 463 -15.09 -27.34 9.63
N TYR A 464 -14.12 -27.52 10.52
CA TYR A 464 -13.50 -28.83 10.73
C TYR A 464 -14.41 -29.71 11.60
N ASN A 465 -14.99 -30.72 11.00
CA ASN A 465 -15.46 -31.87 11.73
C ASN A 465 -14.24 -32.49 12.41
N ALA A 466 -14.21 -32.47 13.73
CA ALA A 466 -13.11 -32.97 14.57
C ALA A 466 -12.91 -34.51 14.53
N GLU A 467 -13.33 -35.18 13.46
CA GLU A 467 -13.27 -36.65 13.34
C GLU A 467 -12.18 -37.18 12.39
N GLU A 468 -11.45 -36.33 11.66
CA GLU A 468 -10.25 -36.80 10.95
C GLU A 468 -9.03 -36.69 11.88
N LYS A 469 -8.85 -37.72 12.70
CA LYS A 469 -7.57 -38.00 13.34
C LYS A 469 -6.59 -38.45 12.26
N ILE A 470 -5.54 -37.67 12.07
CA ILE A 470 -4.32 -38.05 11.32
C ILE A 470 -3.66 -39.24 12.00
#